data_46672266b161c4de494be46f7a685166
#
_entry.id   46672266b161c4de494be46f7a685166
#
_cell.length_a   1.000
_cell.length_b   1.000
_cell.length_c   1.000
_cell.angle_alpha   90.00
_cell.angle_beta   90.00
_cell.angle_gamma   90.00
#
_symmetry.space_group_name_H-M   'P 1'
#
loop_
_entity.id
_entity.type
_entity.pdbx_description
1 polymer ?
#
loop_
_entity_poly.entity_id
_entity_poly.type
_entity_poly.pdbx_seq_one_letter_code
_entity_poly.pdbx_strand_id
1 'polypeptide(L)'
;MTSPPALRTLAWTCAVALALTIAGCTALDAKQREMIFQPSDRIWQRANMQGMDDVWISFRSQHAQQDVRLHGLWLPHRNPEAPVMLYLHGARWNVTGSTLRMRNMHSLGFSVLAIDYRGFGQTEPKELPSEITAREDALAAWQWLAQHHPDQPRVIFGHSLGGAIAIDLATRVNDEQALIVEATFTNIRDMARGFQWGWLPVGPLITQKFDSLSKIKQVGSPVVVVHGSADALIPQAQGQQLYEAAIGPKQWVLVDGGTHHSTNSAGLPQYRAALSQLQGLKNP
;
A
#
# COMPACT_ATOMS: atom_id res chain seq x y z
N MET A 1 -41.06 30.91 -26.78
CA MET A 1 -39.94 31.87 -26.77
C MET A 1 -38.63 31.09 -27.04
N THR A 2 -38.08 31.24 -28.23
CA THR A 2 -36.82 30.58 -28.60
C THR A 2 -35.65 31.48 -28.17
N SER A 3 -34.73 30.98 -27.40
CA SER A 3 -33.52 31.72 -26.98
C SER A 3 -32.76 32.25 -28.21
N PRO A 4 -32.20 33.46 -28.12
CA PRO A 4 -31.48 34.09 -29.25
C PRO A 4 -30.26 33.22 -29.67
N PRO A 5 -29.92 33.19 -30.96
CA PRO A 5 -28.88 32.29 -31.51
C PRO A 5 -27.51 32.47 -30.83
N ALA A 6 -27.16 33.68 -30.39
CA ALA A 6 -25.91 33.95 -29.67
C ALA A 6 -25.85 33.25 -28.31
N LEU A 7 -26.94 33.14 -27.55
CA LEU A 7 -27.01 32.40 -26.29
C LEU A 7 -26.84 30.89 -26.51
N ARG A 8 -27.39 30.34 -27.57
CA ARG A 8 -27.24 28.92 -27.93
C ARG A 8 -25.81 28.62 -28.32
N THR A 9 -25.14 29.45 -29.09
CA THR A 9 -23.71 29.26 -29.47
C THR A 9 -22.83 29.34 -28.24
N LEU A 10 -23.03 30.30 -27.34
CA LEU A 10 -22.26 30.41 -26.09
C LEU A 10 -22.47 29.19 -25.20
N ALA A 11 -23.71 28.70 -25.06
CA ALA A 11 -23.97 27.47 -24.27
C ALA A 11 -23.26 26.23 -24.87
N TRP A 12 -23.25 26.10 -26.19
CA TRP A 12 -22.54 25.01 -26.87
C TRP A 12 -21.02 25.09 -26.70
N THR A 13 -20.41 26.29 -26.83
CA THR A 13 -18.98 26.46 -26.61
C THR A 13 -18.57 26.17 -25.17
N CYS A 14 -19.35 26.62 -24.19
CA CYS A 14 -19.12 26.28 -22.78
C CYS A 14 -19.26 24.77 -22.50
N ALA A 15 -20.27 24.12 -23.07
CA ALA A 15 -20.45 22.67 -22.90
C ALA A 15 -19.29 21.88 -23.51
N VAL A 16 -18.82 22.25 -24.69
CA VAL A 16 -17.65 21.62 -25.35
C VAL A 16 -16.39 21.85 -24.53
N ALA A 17 -16.12 23.07 -24.08
CA ALA A 17 -14.98 23.39 -23.24
C ALA A 17 -14.99 22.59 -21.93
N LEU A 18 -16.13 22.47 -21.28
CA LEU A 18 -16.32 21.67 -20.06
C LEU A 18 -16.06 20.18 -20.33
N ALA A 19 -16.60 19.64 -21.43
CA ALA A 19 -16.38 18.24 -21.80
C ALA A 19 -14.92 17.94 -22.09
N LEU A 20 -14.19 18.84 -22.79
CA LEU A 20 -12.75 18.70 -23.03
C LEU A 20 -11.93 18.78 -21.74
N THR A 21 -12.32 19.66 -20.81
CA THR A 21 -11.65 19.76 -19.51
C THR A 21 -11.85 18.48 -18.70
N ILE A 22 -13.07 17.94 -18.63
CA ILE A 22 -13.37 16.68 -17.93
C ILE A 22 -12.57 15.53 -18.56
N ALA A 23 -12.60 15.40 -19.89
CA ALA A 23 -11.84 14.37 -20.61
C ALA A 23 -10.33 14.48 -20.35
N GLY A 24 -9.78 15.69 -20.31
CA GLY A 24 -8.38 15.94 -19.97
C GLY A 24 -8.04 15.54 -18.53
N CYS A 25 -8.89 15.88 -17.57
CA CYS A 25 -8.70 15.50 -16.17
C CYS A 25 -8.78 13.98 -15.96
N THR A 26 -9.73 13.30 -16.60
CA THR A 26 -9.85 11.83 -16.50
C THR A 26 -8.67 11.11 -17.14
N ALA A 27 -8.20 11.59 -18.30
CA ALA A 27 -7.02 11.03 -18.96
C ALA A 27 -5.74 11.23 -18.12
N LEU A 28 -5.59 12.40 -17.50
CA LEU A 28 -4.49 12.69 -16.60
C LEU A 28 -4.50 11.77 -15.37
N ASP A 29 -5.66 11.60 -14.75
CA ASP A 29 -5.84 10.68 -13.61
C ASP A 29 -5.48 9.25 -13.99
N ALA A 30 -6.04 8.74 -15.08
CA ALA A 30 -5.73 7.40 -15.56
C ALA A 30 -4.22 7.22 -15.80
N LYS A 31 -3.56 8.21 -16.40
CA LYS A 31 -2.11 8.15 -16.66
C LYS A 31 -1.29 8.14 -15.38
N GLN A 32 -1.66 8.93 -14.37
CA GLN A 32 -1.01 8.89 -13.06
C GLN A 32 -1.17 7.53 -12.39
N ARG A 33 -2.38 6.95 -12.42
CA ARG A 33 -2.66 5.62 -11.87
C ARG A 33 -1.82 4.53 -12.55
N GLU A 34 -1.73 4.54 -13.89
CA GLU A 34 -0.84 3.63 -14.64
C GLU A 34 0.62 3.76 -14.21
N MET A 35 1.12 4.99 -14.08
CA MET A 35 2.53 5.24 -13.72
C MET A 35 2.86 4.86 -12.29
N ILE A 36 1.93 5.10 -11.35
CA ILE A 36 2.13 4.85 -9.93
C ILE A 36 2.02 3.35 -9.63
N PHE A 37 0.96 2.71 -10.11
CA PHE A 37 0.68 1.31 -9.76
C PHE A 37 1.41 0.31 -10.65
N GLN A 38 1.47 0.54 -11.96
CA GLN A 38 2.04 -0.37 -12.96
C GLN A 38 1.52 -1.82 -12.78
N PRO A 39 0.19 -2.04 -12.79
CA PRO A 39 -0.37 -3.33 -12.44
C PRO A 39 0.06 -4.45 -13.39
N SER A 40 0.23 -5.65 -12.87
CA SER A 40 0.68 -6.83 -13.62
C SER A 40 -0.05 -8.09 -13.15
N ASP A 41 -0.40 -8.97 -14.09
CA ASP A 41 -0.95 -10.32 -13.87
C ASP A 41 0.12 -11.43 -14.06
N ARG A 42 1.37 -11.05 -14.36
CA ARG A 42 2.47 -11.99 -14.57
C ARG A 42 2.79 -12.74 -13.27
N ILE A 43 3.00 -14.06 -13.39
CA ILE A 43 3.54 -14.88 -12.29
C ILE A 43 5.05 -14.72 -12.24
N TRP A 44 5.59 -14.20 -11.13
CA TRP A 44 7.01 -13.84 -10.98
C TRP A 44 7.87 -14.94 -10.37
N GLN A 45 7.38 -15.61 -9.30
CA GLN A 45 8.20 -16.52 -8.50
C GLN A 45 7.41 -17.80 -8.10
N ARG A 46 7.00 -18.57 -9.10
CA ARG A 46 6.19 -19.79 -8.89
C ARG A 46 6.83 -20.77 -7.91
N ALA A 47 8.15 -20.94 -7.95
CA ALA A 47 8.87 -21.87 -7.07
C ALA A 47 8.78 -21.50 -5.58
N ASN A 48 8.61 -20.22 -5.26
CA ASN A 48 8.50 -19.73 -3.88
C ASN A 48 7.08 -19.79 -3.31
N MET A 49 6.09 -20.24 -4.09
CA MET A 49 4.70 -20.34 -3.65
C MET A 49 4.37 -21.64 -2.90
N GLN A 50 5.33 -22.59 -2.82
CA GLN A 50 5.09 -23.86 -2.14
C GLN A 50 4.63 -23.67 -0.69
N GLY A 51 3.55 -24.32 -0.30
CA GLY A 51 2.94 -24.21 1.04
C GLY A 51 2.18 -22.90 1.26
N MET A 52 1.90 -22.15 0.21
CA MET A 52 0.96 -21.02 0.22
C MET A 52 -0.36 -21.46 -0.42
N ASP A 53 -1.46 -21.05 0.19
CA ASP A 53 -2.80 -21.31 -0.28
C ASP A 53 -3.40 -20.08 -0.96
N ASP A 54 -4.14 -20.29 -2.06
CA ASP A 54 -4.90 -19.22 -2.68
C ASP A 54 -6.08 -18.83 -1.79
N VAL A 55 -6.25 -17.55 -1.53
CA VAL A 55 -7.36 -16.99 -0.76
C VAL A 55 -8.16 -16.04 -1.65
N TRP A 56 -9.49 -16.09 -1.52
CA TRP A 56 -10.41 -15.23 -2.22
C TRP A 56 -11.28 -14.45 -1.23
N ILE A 57 -11.23 -13.12 -1.34
CA ILE A 57 -11.95 -12.20 -0.45
C ILE A 57 -12.98 -11.44 -1.27
N SER A 58 -14.27 -11.74 -1.03
CA SER A 58 -15.37 -11.09 -1.73
C SER A 58 -15.96 -9.98 -0.88
N PHE A 59 -16.17 -8.81 -1.46
CA PHE A 59 -16.83 -7.67 -0.81
C PHE A 59 -17.51 -6.76 -1.84
N ARG A 60 -18.40 -5.91 -1.36
CA ARG A 60 -19.05 -4.86 -2.17
C ARG A 60 -18.27 -3.56 -2.05
N SER A 61 -17.67 -3.08 -3.15
CA SER A 61 -17.00 -1.78 -3.19
C SER A 61 -18.01 -0.66 -2.98
N GLN A 62 -17.78 0.20 -2.00
CA GLN A 62 -18.60 1.38 -1.76
C GLN A 62 -18.30 2.48 -2.79
N HIS A 63 -17.06 2.57 -3.24
CA HIS A 63 -16.63 3.55 -4.23
C HIS A 63 -17.17 3.23 -5.63
N ALA A 64 -16.99 2.00 -6.08
CA ALA A 64 -17.35 1.57 -7.43
C ALA A 64 -18.78 1.00 -7.53
N GLN A 65 -19.48 0.77 -6.40
CA GLN A 65 -20.82 0.18 -6.32
C GLN A 65 -20.92 -1.17 -7.05
N GLN A 66 -19.84 -1.96 -7.04
CA GLN A 66 -19.75 -3.27 -7.69
C GLN A 66 -19.15 -4.30 -6.76
N ASP A 67 -19.33 -5.58 -7.10
CA ASP A 67 -18.74 -6.68 -6.37
C ASP A 67 -17.27 -6.83 -6.76
N VAL A 68 -16.42 -7.08 -5.77
CA VAL A 68 -14.97 -7.26 -5.89
C VAL A 68 -14.61 -8.60 -5.31
N ARG A 69 -13.70 -9.31 -5.95
CA ARG A 69 -13.14 -10.57 -5.49
C ARG A 69 -11.61 -10.48 -5.52
N LEU A 70 -11.02 -10.15 -4.37
CA LEU A 70 -9.57 -10.08 -4.25
C LEU A 70 -8.98 -11.48 -4.24
N HIS A 71 -7.91 -11.66 -4.98
CA HIS A 71 -7.02 -12.79 -4.85
C HIS A 71 -5.92 -12.47 -3.83
N GLY A 72 -5.51 -13.46 -3.06
CA GLY A 72 -4.40 -13.36 -2.13
C GLY A 72 -3.70 -14.70 -1.96
N LEU A 73 -2.55 -14.67 -1.32
CA LEU A 73 -1.81 -15.85 -0.88
C LEU A 73 -1.75 -15.87 0.64
N TRP A 74 -2.07 -17.03 1.21
CA TRP A 74 -1.98 -17.30 2.64
C TRP A 74 -0.82 -18.25 2.91
N LEU A 75 0.08 -17.86 3.80
CA LEU A 75 1.18 -18.69 4.29
C LEU A 75 0.99 -18.92 5.79
N PRO A 76 0.37 -20.06 6.20
CA PRO A 76 0.12 -20.36 7.60
C PRO A 76 1.40 -20.72 8.34
N HIS A 77 1.55 -20.24 9.57
CA HIS A 77 2.60 -20.68 10.47
C HIS A 77 2.20 -22.01 11.14
N ARG A 78 3.21 -22.83 11.49
CA ARG A 78 2.97 -24.15 12.14
C ARG A 78 2.33 -24.02 13.54
N ASN A 79 2.66 -22.95 14.27
CA ASN A 79 1.99 -22.62 15.51
C ASN A 79 0.64 -21.93 15.19
N PRO A 80 -0.51 -22.49 15.59
CA PRO A 80 -1.81 -21.88 15.32
C PRO A 80 -2.05 -20.57 16.08
N GLU A 81 -1.31 -20.34 17.18
CA GLU A 81 -1.37 -19.10 17.96
C GLU A 81 -0.45 -17.99 17.41
N ALA A 82 0.27 -18.28 16.31
CA ALA A 82 1.14 -17.30 15.71
C ALA A 82 0.39 -16.02 15.30
N PRO A 83 0.95 -14.83 15.52
CA PRO A 83 0.35 -13.60 15.07
C PRO A 83 0.17 -13.63 13.54
N VAL A 84 -0.90 -13.01 13.05
CA VAL A 84 -1.19 -12.91 11.62
C VAL A 84 -0.77 -11.56 11.08
N MET A 85 -0.22 -11.55 9.89
CA MET A 85 0.26 -10.36 9.22
C MET A 85 -0.48 -10.14 7.91
N LEU A 86 -1.05 -8.94 7.71
CA LEU A 86 -1.48 -8.49 6.40
C LEU A 86 -0.29 -7.83 5.70
N TYR A 87 0.19 -8.44 4.62
CA TYR A 87 1.22 -7.87 3.78
C TYR A 87 0.64 -7.16 2.55
N LEU A 88 0.99 -5.90 2.39
CA LEU A 88 0.57 -5.02 1.31
C LEU A 88 1.76 -4.73 0.39
N HIS A 89 1.69 -5.22 -0.84
CA HIS A 89 2.80 -5.15 -1.80
C HIS A 89 2.97 -3.76 -2.44
N GLY A 90 4.13 -3.51 -3.00
CA GLY A 90 4.44 -2.28 -3.74
C GLY A 90 3.85 -2.26 -5.15
N ALA A 91 4.18 -1.21 -5.89
CA ALA A 91 3.83 -1.07 -7.30
C ALA A 91 4.48 -2.17 -8.17
N ARG A 92 3.97 -2.36 -9.38
CA ARG A 92 4.54 -3.18 -10.46
C ARG A 92 4.37 -4.69 -10.29
N TRP A 93 4.63 -5.23 -9.09
CA TRP A 93 4.52 -6.66 -8.82
C TRP A 93 3.21 -6.99 -8.13
N ASN A 94 2.77 -8.22 -8.28
CA ASN A 94 1.64 -8.80 -7.55
C ASN A 94 2.13 -9.70 -6.40
N VAL A 95 1.21 -10.39 -5.72
CA VAL A 95 1.55 -11.28 -4.60
C VAL A 95 2.59 -12.33 -4.95
N THR A 96 2.62 -12.84 -6.19
CA THR A 96 3.60 -13.85 -6.60
C THR A 96 5.03 -13.31 -6.65
N GLY A 97 5.21 -12.00 -6.86
CA GLY A 97 6.51 -11.32 -6.75
C GLY A 97 6.94 -11.03 -5.31
N SER A 98 6.02 -11.17 -4.37
CA SER A 98 6.21 -10.83 -2.95
C SER A 98 6.51 -12.04 -2.06
N THR A 99 6.48 -13.24 -2.62
CA THR A 99 6.58 -14.52 -1.88
C THR A 99 7.84 -14.63 -1.01
N LEU A 100 8.96 -14.04 -1.43
CA LEU A 100 10.17 -14.02 -0.60
C LEU A 100 9.99 -13.18 0.68
N ARG A 101 9.35 -12.01 0.59
CA ARG A 101 9.03 -11.20 1.77
C ARG A 101 8.05 -11.92 2.70
N MET A 102 7.05 -12.58 2.15
CA MET A 102 6.12 -13.40 2.94
C MET A 102 6.88 -14.48 3.72
N ARG A 103 7.81 -15.21 3.06
CA ARG A 103 8.63 -16.25 3.72
C ARG A 103 9.55 -15.66 4.79
N ASN A 104 10.13 -14.50 4.54
CA ASN A 104 10.95 -13.81 5.51
C ASN A 104 10.14 -13.46 6.78
N MET A 105 8.95 -12.90 6.63
CA MET A 105 8.08 -12.61 7.78
C MET A 105 7.57 -13.89 8.46
N HIS A 106 7.25 -14.92 7.69
CA HIS A 106 6.91 -16.24 8.23
C HIS A 106 8.06 -16.83 9.08
N SER A 107 9.31 -16.68 8.64
CA SER A 107 10.49 -17.13 9.41
C SER A 107 10.70 -16.35 10.72
N LEU A 108 10.06 -15.18 10.85
CA LEU A 108 10.03 -14.36 12.07
C LEU A 108 8.86 -14.71 12.99
N GLY A 109 8.02 -15.69 12.62
CA GLY A 109 6.96 -16.24 13.46
C GLY A 109 5.53 -15.81 13.08
N PHE A 110 5.30 -15.25 11.90
CA PHE A 110 3.97 -14.81 11.47
C PHE A 110 3.30 -15.83 10.53
N SER A 111 1.98 -15.98 10.63
CA SER A 111 1.19 -16.36 9.48
C SER A 111 1.00 -15.12 8.60
N VAL A 112 1.10 -15.26 7.26
CA VAL A 112 1.12 -14.09 6.37
C VAL A 112 0.03 -14.20 5.31
N LEU A 113 -0.87 -13.21 5.27
CA LEU A 113 -1.79 -12.97 4.15
C LEU A 113 -1.23 -11.82 3.29
N ALA A 114 -1.05 -12.06 2.01
CA ALA A 114 -0.81 -11.03 1.01
C ALA A 114 -1.98 -10.97 0.04
N ILE A 115 -2.37 -9.78 -0.41
CA ILE A 115 -3.45 -9.61 -1.38
C ILE A 115 -2.97 -8.90 -2.64
N ASP A 116 -3.58 -9.23 -3.77
CA ASP A 116 -3.53 -8.44 -4.99
C ASP A 116 -4.62 -7.37 -4.95
N TYR A 117 -4.24 -6.10 -5.08
CA TYR A 117 -5.23 -5.03 -5.28
C TYR A 117 -5.96 -5.21 -6.61
N ARG A 118 -7.15 -4.58 -6.77
CA ARG A 118 -7.82 -4.51 -8.07
C ARG A 118 -6.84 -4.11 -9.19
N GLY A 119 -6.94 -4.78 -10.33
CA GLY A 119 -6.02 -4.60 -11.45
C GLY A 119 -4.74 -5.42 -11.39
N PHE A 120 -4.39 -6.03 -10.25
CA PHE A 120 -3.23 -6.90 -10.11
C PHE A 120 -3.61 -8.38 -10.08
N GLY A 121 -2.63 -9.23 -10.45
CA GLY A 121 -2.67 -10.68 -10.31
C GLY A 121 -3.95 -11.31 -10.82
N GLN A 122 -4.68 -12.01 -9.97
CA GLN A 122 -5.93 -12.67 -10.32
C GLN A 122 -7.19 -11.95 -9.77
N THR A 123 -7.01 -10.82 -9.07
CA THR A 123 -8.12 -10.05 -8.51
C THR A 123 -9.09 -9.56 -9.60
N GLU A 124 -10.38 -9.58 -9.30
CA GLU A 124 -11.48 -9.14 -10.16
C GLU A 124 -12.30 -8.02 -9.50
N PRO A 125 -12.77 -7.03 -10.27
CA PRO A 125 -12.56 -6.82 -11.70
C PRO A 125 -11.15 -6.32 -12.05
N LYS A 126 -10.76 -6.49 -13.33
CA LYS A 126 -9.51 -5.99 -13.90
C LYS A 126 -9.62 -4.50 -14.21
N GLU A 127 -9.75 -3.68 -13.18
CA GLU A 127 -9.81 -2.23 -13.32
C GLU A 127 -8.47 -1.58 -12.96
N LEU A 128 -8.17 -0.43 -13.55
CA LEU A 128 -6.98 0.33 -13.20
C LEU A 128 -7.07 0.77 -11.73
N PRO A 129 -6.13 0.36 -10.86
CA PRO A 129 -6.17 0.68 -9.43
C PRO A 129 -6.03 2.18 -9.18
N SER A 130 -6.54 2.63 -8.05
CA SER A 130 -6.41 4.00 -7.53
C SER A 130 -6.07 3.99 -6.04
N GLU A 131 -5.69 5.14 -5.48
CA GLU A 131 -5.52 5.28 -4.03
C GLU A 131 -6.79 4.85 -3.28
N ILE A 132 -7.97 5.23 -3.77
CA ILE A 132 -9.25 4.91 -3.11
C ILE A 132 -9.53 3.41 -3.18
N THR A 133 -9.37 2.80 -4.36
CA THR A 133 -9.65 1.36 -4.51
C THR A 133 -8.67 0.50 -3.73
N ALA A 134 -7.37 0.83 -3.73
CA ALA A 134 -6.37 0.09 -2.95
C ALA A 134 -6.62 0.17 -1.43
N ARG A 135 -7.17 1.30 -0.94
CA ARG A 135 -7.57 1.48 0.46
C ARG A 135 -8.78 0.64 0.83
N GLU A 136 -9.79 0.50 -0.05
CA GLU A 136 -10.92 -0.40 0.15
C GLU A 136 -10.45 -1.87 0.17
N ASP A 137 -9.57 -2.23 -0.76
CA ASP A 137 -9.04 -3.59 -0.88
C ASP A 137 -8.26 -4.01 0.38
N ALA A 138 -7.40 -3.12 0.89
CA ALA A 138 -6.66 -3.35 2.12
C ALA A 138 -7.59 -3.49 3.35
N LEU A 139 -8.62 -2.66 3.44
CA LEU A 139 -9.61 -2.74 4.54
C LEU A 139 -10.42 -4.04 4.47
N ALA A 140 -10.84 -4.47 3.28
CA ALA A 140 -11.57 -5.73 3.11
C ALA A 140 -10.70 -6.93 3.52
N ALA A 141 -9.41 -6.92 3.16
CA ALA A 141 -8.46 -7.96 3.58
C ALA A 141 -8.25 -7.97 5.11
N TRP A 142 -8.15 -6.81 5.73
CA TRP A 142 -8.05 -6.70 7.19
C TRP A 142 -9.27 -7.24 7.90
N GLN A 143 -10.47 -6.90 7.42
CA GLN A 143 -11.72 -7.40 7.95
C GLN A 143 -11.85 -8.93 7.76
N TRP A 144 -11.38 -9.45 6.64
CA TRP A 144 -11.32 -10.89 6.42
C TRP A 144 -10.42 -11.59 7.45
N LEU A 145 -9.22 -11.04 7.72
CA LEU A 145 -8.33 -11.56 8.78
C LEU A 145 -9.00 -11.52 10.15
N ALA A 146 -9.69 -10.45 10.49
CA ALA A 146 -10.40 -10.33 11.77
C ALA A 146 -11.50 -11.38 11.93
N GLN A 147 -12.16 -11.77 10.84
CA GLN A 147 -13.21 -12.79 10.84
C GLN A 147 -12.67 -14.23 10.91
N HIS A 148 -11.56 -14.51 10.23
CA HIS A 148 -10.99 -15.84 10.11
C HIS A 148 -9.93 -16.15 11.17
N HIS A 149 -9.35 -15.13 11.77
CA HIS A 149 -8.31 -15.19 12.80
C HIS A 149 -8.63 -14.22 13.94
N PRO A 150 -9.78 -14.37 14.63
CA PRO A 150 -10.25 -13.41 15.64
C PRO A 150 -9.35 -13.32 16.88
N ASP A 151 -8.72 -14.44 17.26
CA ASP A 151 -7.97 -14.56 18.50
C ASP A 151 -6.48 -14.24 18.32
N GLN A 152 -5.96 -14.29 17.09
CA GLN A 152 -4.56 -14.03 16.82
C GLN A 152 -4.27 -12.51 16.79
N PRO A 153 -3.14 -12.10 17.39
CA PRO A 153 -2.64 -10.74 17.22
C PRO A 153 -2.41 -10.40 15.75
N ARG A 154 -2.86 -9.22 15.30
CA ARG A 154 -2.78 -8.81 13.90
C ARG A 154 -1.79 -7.67 13.69
N VAL A 155 -0.95 -7.78 12.65
CA VAL A 155 0.07 -6.80 12.27
C VAL A 155 -0.13 -6.37 10.82
N ILE A 156 0.06 -5.08 10.54
CA ILE A 156 0.05 -4.55 9.19
C ILE A 156 1.51 -4.38 8.72
N PHE A 157 1.84 -4.90 7.54
CA PHE A 157 3.14 -4.71 6.91
C PHE A 157 2.97 -4.21 5.47
N GLY A 158 3.56 -3.06 5.16
CA GLY A 158 3.54 -2.49 3.82
C GLY A 158 4.93 -2.18 3.27
N HIS A 159 5.18 -2.57 2.00
CA HIS A 159 6.40 -2.27 1.29
C HIS A 159 6.18 -1.24 0.19
N SER A 160 7.02 -0.21 0.08
CA SER A 160 6.98 0.80 -0.99
C SER A 160 5.59 1.46 -1.07
N LEU A 161 4.89 1.42 -2.21
CA LEU A 161 3.50 1.89 -2.35
C LEU A 161 2.56 1.23 -1.31
N GLY A 162 2.75 -0.06 -1.05
CA GLY A 162 2.01 -0.78 -0.01
C GLY A 162 2.23 -0.21 1.39
N GLY A 163 3.37 0.43 1.65
CA GLY A 163 3.63 1.15 2.90
C GLY A 163 2.70 2.35 3.10
N ALA A 164 2.45 3.11 2.03
CA ALA A 164 1.48 4.21 2.08
C ALA A 164 0.04 3.72 2.27
N ILE A 165 -0.31 2.58 1.67
CA ILE A 165 -1.62 1.93 1.86
C ILE A 165 -1.73 1.39 3.29
N ALA A 166 -0.66 0.79 3.83
CA ALA A 166 -0.59 0.30 5.21
C ALA A 166 -0.78 1.40 6.25
N ILE A 167 -0.15 2.56 6.04
CA ILE A 167 -0.32 3.74 6.90
C ILE A 167 -1.78 4.21 6.87
N ASP A 168 -2.40 4.29 5.68
CA ASP A 168 -3.82 4.65 5.58
C ASP A 168 -4.72 3.64 6.31
N LEU A 169 -4.48 2.35 6.12
CA LEU A 169 -5.24 1.30 6.81
C LEU A 169 -5.13 1.46 8.32
N ALA A 170 -3.93 1.63 8.86
CA ALA A 170 -3.69 1.79 10.29
C ALA A 170 -4.36 3.05 10.90
N THR A 171 -4.75 4.04 10.10
CA THR A 171 -5.57 5.17 10.59
C THR A 171 -7.06 4.86 10.67
N ARG A 172 -7.52 3.72 10.14
CA ARG A 172 -8.94 3.35 10.02
C ARG A 172 -9.33 2.17 10.90
N VAL A 173 -8.35 1.48 11.43
CA VAL A 173 -8.52 0.34 12.33
C VAL A 173 -7.91 0.67 13.69
N ASN A 174 -8.24 -0.10 14.72
CA ASN A 174 -7.77 0.13 16.09
C ASN A 174 -7.45 -1.18 16.81
N ASP A 175 -7.37 -2.25 16.04
CA ASP A 175 -7.16 -3.62 16.53
C ASP A 175 -5.85 -4.22 15.99
N GLU A 176 -5.03 -3.41 15.31
CA GLU A 176 -3.68 -3.79 14.92
C GLU A 176 -2.71 -3.67 16.10
N GLN A 177 -1.81 -4.65 16.22
CA GLN A 177 -0.77 -4.65 17.25
C GLN A 177 0.44 -3.81 16.91
N ALA A 178 0.73 -3.68 15.62
CA ALA A 178 1.81 -2.86 15.10
C ALA A 178 1.62 -2.58 13.61
N LEU A 179 2.20 -1.47 13.18
CA LEU A 179 2.41 -1.12 11.80
C LEU A 179 3.89 -1.24 11.45
N ILE A 180 4.23 -1.99 10.40
CA ILE A 180 5.57 -2.06 9.83
C ILE A 180 5.53 -1.47 8.43
N VAL A 181 6.40 -0.51 8.14
CA VAL A 181 6.54 0.06 6.81
C VAL A 181 7.99 -0.05 6.34
N GLU A 182 8.19 -0.58 5.14
CA GLU A 182 9.51 -0.81 4.55
C GLU A 182 9.66 0.00 3.27
N ALA A 183 10.75 0.78 3.16
CA ALA A 183 11.15 1.47 1.94
C ALA A 183 9.99 2.27 1.32
N THR A 184 9.23 3.00 2.14
CA THR A 184 8.07 3.80 1.73
C THR A 184 8.36 5.30 1.76
N PHE A 185 7.42 6.10 1.30
CA PHE A 185 7.58 7.51 1.01
C PHE A 185 6.57 8.39 1.77
N THR A 186 6.86 9.68 1.86
CA THR A 186 6.03 10.69 2.52
C THR A 186 4.73 10.97 1.76
N ASN A 187 4.81 11.13 0.44
CA ASN A 187 3.68 11.31 -0.48
C ASN A 187 4.16 11.28 -1.95
N ILE A 188 3.23 11.16 -2.89
CA ILE A 188 3.56 11.12 -4.33
C ILE A 188 4.19 12.44 -4.82
N ARG A 189 3.83 13.58 -4.24
CA ARG A 189 4.42 14.87 -4.63
C ARG A 189 5.92 14.92 -4.33
N ASP A 190 6.34 14.46 -3.18
CA ASP A 190 7.75 14.42 -2.79
C ASP A 190 8.52 13.39 -3.61
N MET A 191 7.89 12.25 -3.94
CA MET A 191 8.44 11.30 -4.92
C MET A 191 8.66 11.95 -6.28
N ALA A 192 7.68 12.70 -6.80
CA ALA A 192 7.77 13.37 -8.08
C ALA A 192 8.91 14.41 -8.13
N ARG A 193 9.20 15.08 -7.01
CA ARG A 193 10.32 16.04 -6.91
C ARG A 193 11.70 15.39 -7.05
N GLY A 194 11.83 14.12 -6.78
CA GLY A 194 13.07 13.36 -6.97
C GLY A 194 13.38 13.04 -8.43
N PHE A 195 12.46 13.26 -9.37
CA PHE A 195 12.65 13.02 -10.80
C PHE A 195 13.23 14.26 -11.53
N GLN A 196 13.79 14.06 -12.74
CA GLN A 196 14.43 15.09 -13.55
C GLN A 196 13.60 16.36 -13.77
N TRP A 197 12.27 16.27 -13.77
CA TRP A 197 11.32 17.37 -13.95
C TRP A 197 10.64 17.80 -12.63
N GLY A 198 11.18 17.39 -11.48
CA GLY A 198 10.59 17.62 -10.16
C GLY A 198 10.48 19.09 -9.73
N TRP A 199 11.16 20.01 -10.45
CA TRP A 199 11.06 21.46 -10.24
C TRP A 199 9.75 22.06 -10.78
N LEU A 200 9.02 21.35 -11.67
CA LEU A 200 7.74 21.82 -12.17
C LEU A 200 6.67 21.85 -11.07
N PRO A 201 5.80 22.85 -11.00
CA PRO A 201 4.76 22.98 -9.99
C PRO A 201 3.57 22.05 -10.27
N VAL A 202 3.83 20.75 -10.40
CA VAL A 202 2.79 19.74 -10.73
C VAL A 202 1.88 19.37 -9.57
N GLY A 203 2.18 19.84 -8.37
CA GLY A 203 1.42 19.48 -7.15
C GLY A 203 -0.11 19.59 -7.26
N PRO A 204 -0.69 20.67 -7.83
CA PRO A 204 -2.13 20.78 -8.01
C PRO A 204 -2.74 19.75 -8.99
N LEU A 205 -1.92 19.16 -9.86
CA LEU A 205 -2.34 18.17 -10.86
C LEU A 205 -2.27 16.73 -10.35
N ILE A 206 -1.68 16.50 -9.16
CA ILE A 206 -1.55 15.17 -8.58
C ILE A 206 -2.90 14.74 -8.00
N THR A 207 -3.48 13.68 -8.58
CA THR A 207 -4.78 13.11 -8.19
C THR A 207 -4.61 11.99 -7.15
N GLN A 208 -3.54 11.21 -7.27
CA GLN A 208 -3.20 10.11 -6.37
C GLN A 208 -2.15 10.60 -5.35
N LYS A 209 -2.59 11.02 -4.17
CA LYS A 209 -1.73 11.75 -3.21
C LYS A 209 -0.85 10.85 -2.36
N PHE A 210 -1.42 9.76 -1.84
CA PHE A 210 -0.77 8.86 -0.88
C PHE A 210 -0.03 9.64 0.23
N ASP A 211 -0.74 10.53 0.93
CA ASP A 211 -0.18 11.40 1.96
C ASP A 211 0.12 10.62 3.25
N SER A 212 1.21 9.86 3.22
CA SER A 212 1.68 9.07 4.35
C SER A 212 2.10 9.94 5.53
N LEU A 213 2.74 11.10 5.25
CA LEU A 213 3.30 11.96 6.28
C LEU A 213 2.24 12.58 7.19
N SER A 214 1.09 12.97 6.65
CA SER A 214 -0.01 13.48 7.47
C SER A 214 -0.73 12.38 8.24
N LYS A 215 -0.84 11.19 7.63
CA LYS A 215 -1.59 10.05 8.18
C LYS A 215 -0.83 9.33 9.29
N ILE A 216 0.49 9.16 9.18
CA ILE A 216 1.27 8.42 10.18
C ILE A 216 1.18 9.02 11.59
N LYS A 217 0.90 10.32 11.69
CA LYS A 217 0.63 11.02 12.97
C LYS A 217 -0.65 10.57 13.67
N GLN A 218 -1.53 9.87 12.96
CA GLN A 218 -2.82 9.40 13.45
C GLN A 218 -2.81 7.90 13.79
N VAL A 219 -1.70 7.21 13.50
CA VAL A 219 -1.54 5.80 13.82
C VAL A 219 -1.41 5.63 15.33
N GLY A 220 -2.32 4.85 15.92
CA GLY A 220 -2.38 4.62 17.37
C GLY A 220 -1.51 3.46 17.86
N SER A 221 -1.16 2.53 16.98
CA SER A 221 -0.33 1.38 17.32
C SER A 221 1.18 1.70 17.21
N PRO A 222 2.05 0.85 17.79
CA PRO A 222 3.49 0.94 17.58
C PRO A 222 3.88 0.88 16.10
N VAL A 223 4.84 1.71 15.69
CA VAL A 223 5.30 1.84 14.30
C VAL A 223 6.76 1.43 14.16
N VAL A 224 7.05 0.52 13.24
CA VAL A 224 8.42 0.21 12.80
C VAL A 224 8.62 0.76 11.39
N VAL A 225 9.55 1.67 11.21
CA VAL A 225 9.95 2.17 9.91
C VAL A 225 11.30 1.57 9.54
N VAL A 226 11.32 0.80 8.46
CA VAL A 226 12.53 0.12 7.96
C VAL A 226 12.94 0.73 6.63
N HIS A 227 14.22 1.01 6.47
CA HIS A 227 14.75 1.54 5.21
C HIS A 227 16.15 1.00 4.93
N GLY A 228 16.46 0.82 3.63
CA GLY A 228 17.80 0.45 3.20
C GLY A 228 18.68 1.68 2.96
N SER A 229 19.92 1.67 3.42
CA SER A 229 20.85 2.80 3.23
C SER A 229 21.26 3.00 1.77
N ALA A 230 21.11 1.97 0.92
CA ALA A 230 21.39 2.01 -0.52
C ALA A 230 20.12 2.01 -1.39
N ASP A 231 18.97 2.44 -0.84
CA ASP A 231 17.74 2.59 -1.61
C ASP A 231 17.85 3.79 -2.57
N ALA A 232 18.06 3.47 -3.86
CA ALA A 232 18.20 4.46 -4.92
C ALA A 232 16.83 4.92 -5.49
N LEU A 233 15.73 4.22 -5.15
CA LEU A 233 14.39 4.55 -5.64
C LEU A 233 13.67 5.53 -4.70
N ILE A 234 13.69 5.23 -3.40
CA ILE A 234 13.11 6.06 -2.36
C ILE A 234 14.22 6.42 -1.36
N PRO A 235 14.67 7.69 -1.33
CA PRO A 235 15.70 8.11 -0.40
C PRO A 235 15.30 7.82 1.05
N GLN A 236 16.23 7.27 1.85
CA GLN A 236 16.00 6.95 3.26
C GLN A 236 15.46 8.13 4.10
N ALA A 237 15.77 9.35 3.68
CA ALA A 237 15.27 10.56 4.32
C ALA A 237 13.72 10.63 4.36
N GLN A 238 13.02 10.04 3.40
CA GLN A 238 11.56 9.97 3.42
C GLN A 238 11.06 9.01 4.52
N GLY A 239 11.69 7.86 4.68
CA GLY A 239 11.41 6.94 5.78
C GLY A 239 11.71 7.59 7.15
N GLN A 240 12.83 8.31 7.26
CA GLN A 240 13.20 9.02 8.47
C GLN A 240 12.17 10.09 8.84
N GLN A 241 11.65 10.85 7.88
CA GLN A 241 10.58 11.82 8.11
C GLN A 241 9.29 11.15 8.62
N LEU A 242 8.94 9.96 8.10
CA LEU A 242 7.80 9.19 8.60
C LEU A 242 8.03 8.74 10.05
N TYR A 243 9.22 8.22 10.35
CA TYR A 243 9.60 7.85 11.71
C TYR A 243 9.50 9.03 12.67
N GLU A 244 10.05 10.18 12.31
CA GLU A 244 10.00 11.39 13.13
C GLU A 244 8.56 11.86 13.38
N ALA A 245 7.70 11.78 12.36
CA ALA A 245 6.31 12.22 12.40
C ALA A 245 5.37 11.29 13.19
N ALA A 246 5.68 10.00 13.32
CA ALA A 246 4.90 9.05 14.10
C ALA A 246 4.92 9.47 15.61
N ILE A 247 3.76 9.41 16.28
CA ILE A 247 3.61 9.93 17.65
C ILE A 247 3.78 8.83 18.71
N GLY A 248 3.28 7.61 18.43
CA GLY A 248 3.29 6.49 19.38
C GLY A 248 4.67 5.85 19.60
N PRO A 249 4.73 4.70 20.26
CA PRO A 249 5.94 3.90 20.33
C PRO A 249 6.43 3.60 18.91
N LYS A 250 7.71 3.88 18.64
CA LYS A 250 8.24 3.81 17.29
C LYS A 250 9.69 3.37 17.25
N GLN A 251 10.06 2.68 16.17
CA GLN A 251 11.43 2.26 15.93
C GLN A 251 11.87 2.62 14.52
N TRP A 252 13.11 3.08 14.40
CA TRP A 252 13.81 3.28 13.15
C TRP A 252 14.80 2.14 12.93
N VAL A 253 14.69 1.46 11.80
CA VAL A 253 15.56 0.36 11.41
C VAL A 253 16.22 0.72 10.08
N LEU A 254 17.50 1.07 10.12
CA LEU A 254 18.30 1.26 8.93
C LEU A 254 19.07 -0.03 8.63
N VAL A 255 18.85 -0.56 7.42
CA VAL A 255 19.55 -1.75 6.93
C VAL A 255 20.72 -1.29 6.06
N ASP A 256 21.94 -1.47 6.56
CA ASP A 256 23.13 -1.04 5.82
C ASP A 256 23.32 -1.86 4.53
N GLY A 257 23.61 -1.16 3.42
CA GLY A 257 23.68 -1.74 2.08
C GLY A 257 22.34 -2.24 1.52
N GLY A 258 21.24 -2.14 2.27
CA GLY A 258 19.90 -2.51 1.81
C GLY A 258 19.44 -1.63 0.66
N THR A 259 19.02 -2.26 -0.45
CA THR A 259 18.39 -1.57 -1.60
C THR A 259 16.87 -1.62 -1.47
N HIS A 260 16.15 -0.93 -2.36
CA HIS A 260 14.67 -0.98 -2.40
C HIS A 260 14.10 -2.40 -2.41
N HIS A 261 14.82 -3.36 -2.99
CA HIS A 261 14.36 -4.74 -3.14
C HIS A 261 14.99 -5.72 -2.14
N SER A 262 16.19 -5.45 -1.66
CA SER A 262 16.94 -6.37 -0.79
C SER A 262 16.81 -6.07 0.70
N THR A 263 16.30 -4.89 1.10
CA THR A 263 16.20 -4.45 2.50
C THR A 263 15.55 -5.49 3.40
N ASN A 264 14.46 -6.12 2.96
CA ASN A 264 13.77 -7.13 3.75
C ASN A 264 14.65 -8.35 4.05
N SER A 265 15.33 -8.90 3.03
CA SER A 265 16.16 -10.08 3.19
C SER A 265 17.47 -9.80 3.93
N ALA A 266 18.09 -8.66 3.64
CA ALA A 266 19.34 -8.26 4.31
C ALA A 266 19.11 -7.87 5.77
N GLY A 267 17.94 -7.32 6.08
CA GLY A 267 17.58 -6.78 7.40
C GLY A 267 16.93 -7.77 8.36
N LEU A 268 16.82 -9.06 8.06
CA LEU A 268 16.13 -10.03 8.93
C LEU A 268 16.56 -10.00 10.41
N PRO A 269 17.85 -9.89 10.76
CA PRO A 269 18.26 -9.76 12.16
C PRO A 269 17.72 -8.48 12.82
N GLN A 270 17.73 -7.36 12.11
CA GLN A 270 17.23 -6.07 12.58
C GLN A 270 15.69 -6.11 12.75
N TYR A 271 14.98 -6.74 11.80
CA TYR A 271 13.53 -6.99 11.96
C TYR A 271 13.24 -7.79 13.22
N ARG A 272 13.99 -8.89 13.46
CA ARG A 272 13.82 -9.71 14.66
C ARG A 272 14.01 -8.89 15.94
N ALA A 273 15.06 -8.08 16.00
CA ALA A 273 15.36 -7.22 17.14
C ALA A 273 14.24 -6.18 17.36
N ALA A 274 13.78 -5.52 16.29
CA ALA A 274 12.71 -4.54 16.38
C ALA A 274 11.38 -5.16 16.85
N LEU A 275 11.01 -6.31 16.31
CA LEU A 275 9.78 -7.01 16.66
C LEU A 275 9.80 -7.52 18.12
N SER A 276 10.95 -8.01 18.61
CA SER A 276 11.06 -8.44 20.01
C SER A 276 10.87 -7.28 21.01
N GLN A 277 11.30 -6.08 20.64
CA GLN A 277 11.08 -4.89 21.46
C GLN A 277 9.62 -4.43 21.44
N LEU A 278 8.89 -4.61 20.33
CA LEU A 278 7.46 -4.31 20.25
C LEU A 278 6.62 -5.24 21.14
N GLN A 279 6.97 -6.52 21.20
CA GLN A 279 6.32 -7.49 22.09
C GLN A 279 6.53 -7.11 23.57
N GLY A 280 7.68 -6.54 23.92
CA GLY A 280 7.97 -6.01 25.25
C GLY A 280 7.19 -4.74 25.60
N LEU A 281 6.76 -3.95 24.63
CA LEU A 281 5.99 -2.73 24.84
C LEU A 281 4.51 -2.98 25.17
N LYS A 282 3.97 -4.18 24.92
CA LYS A 282 2.57 -4.55 25.21
C LYS A 282 2.36 -5.32 26.50
N ASN A 283 3.41 -5.64 27.23
CA ASN A 283 3.34 -6.18 28.58
C ASN A 283 3.77 -5.07 29.58
N PRO A 284 2.86 -4.24 30.10
CA PRO A 284 3.13 -3.42 31.29
C PRO A 284 3.31 -4.29 32.52
#